data_d1f8914dccaf81ee0c4f6569e29d0616
#
_entry.id   d1f8914dccaf81ee0c4f6569e29d0616
#
_cell.length_a   1.000
_cell.length_b   1.000
_cell.length_c   1.000
_cell.angle_alpha   90.00
_cell.angle_beta   90.00
_cell.angle_gamma   90.00
#
_symmetry.space_group_name_H-M   'P 1'
#
loop_
_entity.id
_entity.type
_entity.pdbx_description
1 polymer ?
#
loop_
_entity_poly.entity_id
_entity_poly.type
_entity_poly.pdbx_seq_one_letter_code
_entity_poly.pdbx_strand_id
1 'polypeptide(L)'
;MLKKFNEYFIQAQFEPIKSFYLKGDLNRKFWNDDDTLDEEIREQLIRIGEDFYEGLEIEGEIVDIAFCGSLCNYNWSEYSDIDLHIIINFDDVNKDQELVEKMVDYAKKVWNEQHNIQIKGFDVEIAVQDEDDLKDSISGGRMGGVYSLLSGDWIKKPSKDDFTPDEDLIRKKATTIMKKVKGLEDDFKSGVEYDDLMDDLKKVWKKIKGGRESGLEREGEYSIENLIFKLLRRNGYIQKIMDVRRKAYDKQFK
;
A
#
# COMPACT_ATOMS: atom_id res chain seq x y z
N MET A 1 25.21 27.77 -7.91
CA MET A 1 23.83 27.43 -8.34
C MET A 1 23.56 25.91 -8.24
N LEU A 2 24.37 25.04 -8.85
CA LEU A 2 24.23 23.57 -8.80
C LEU A 2 24.24 22.97 -7.37
N LYS A 3 25.06 23.48 -6.45
CA LYS A 3 25.15 22.97 -5.07
C LYS A 3 23.85 23.25 -4.29
N LYS A 4 23.26 24.45 -4.42
CA LYS A 4 21.95 24.78 -3.82
C LYS A 4 20.80 23.99 -4.44
N PHE A 5 20.86 23.72 -5.76
CA PHE A 5 19.85 22.90 -6.44
C PHE A 5 19.91 21.44 -5.97
N ASN A 6 21.11 20.88 -5.83
CA ASN A 6 21.28 19.52 -5.29
C ASN A 6 20.83 19.41 -3.83
N GLU A 7 21.12 20.41 -2.99
CA GLU A 7 20.66 20.45 -1.60
C GLU A 7 19.12 20.52 -1.51
N TYR A 8 18.50 21.38 -2.32
CA TYR A 8 17.04 21.48 -2.40
C TYR A 8 16.40 20.18 -2.89
N PHE A 9 16.96 19.56 -3.93
CA PHE A 9 16.47 18.29 -4.49
C PHE A 9 16.59 17.14 -3.48
N ILE A 10 17.71 17.07 -2.74
CA ILE A 10 17.91 16.10 -1.66
C ILE A 10 16.91 16.35 -0.54
N GLN A 11 16.68 17.60 -0.15
CA GLN A 11 15.72 17.93 0.90
C GLN A 11 14.29 17.57 0.51
N ALA A 12 13.88 17.84 -0.75
CA ALA A 12 12.56 17.49 -1.27
C ALA A 12 12.29 15.97 -1.26
N GLN A 13 13.30 15.13 -1.50
CA GLN A 13 13.14 13.67 -1.45
C GLN A 13 12.81 13.13 -0.04
N PHE A 14 13.10 13.88 1.00
CA PHE A 14 12.85 13.47 2.39
C PHE A 14 11.66 14.21 3.02
N GLU A 15 11.04 15.14 2.32
CA GLU A 15 9.84 15.84 2.80
C GLU A 15 8.72 14.85 3.21
N PRO A 16 8.48 13.74 2.47
CA PRO A 16 7.47 12.76 2.86
C PRO A 16 7.70 12.08 4.22
N ILE A 17 8.88 12.17 4.84
CA ILE A 17 9.11 11.62 6.19
C ILE A 17 8.21 12.30 7.22
N LYS A 18 7.92 13.58 7.07
CA LYS A 18 7.01 14.31 7.96
C LYS A 18 5.61 13.71 8.03
N SER A 19 5.20 13.01 7.00
CA SER A 19 3.90 12.33 6.95
C SER A 19 3.85 11.04 7.77
N PHE A 20 4.97 10.57 8.30
CA PHE A 20 5.03 9.39 9.18
C PHE A 20 4.70 9.70 10.63
N TYR A 21 4.66 10.98 11.02
CA TYR A 21 4.23 11.38 12.37
C TYR A 21 2.73 11.18 12.53
N LEU A 22 2.34 10.64 13.67
CA LEU A 22 0.92 10.43 14.00
C LEU A 22 0.18 11.76 14.12
N LYS A 23 -1.07 11.73 13.71
CA LYS A 23 -2.00 12.86 13.85
C LYS A 23 -2.70 12.82 15.21
N GLY A 24 -3.18 13.98 15.64
CA GLY A 24 -3.99 14.09 16.88
C GLY A 24 -5.33 13.38 16.75
N ASP A 25 -5.91 13.39 15.57
CA ASP A 25 -7.27 12.91 15.27
C ASP A 25 -7.30 12.09 14.00
N LEU A 26 -8.35 11.30 13.82
CA LEU A 26 -8.71 10.69 12.55
C LEU A 26 -8.95 11.77 11.50
N ASN A 27 -8.86 11.42 10.22
CA ASN A 27 -9.03 12.39 9.14
C ASN A 27 -10.48 12.91 9.08
N ARG A 28 -10.71 14.16 9.49
CA ARG A 28 -12.03 14.80 9.56
C ARG A 28 -12.71 15.03 8.21
N LYS A 29 -12.10 14.65 7.09
CA LYS A 29 -12.79 14.53 5.81
C LYS A 29 -13.66 13.28 5.71
N PHE A 30 -13.38 12.27 6.54
CA PHE A 30 -14.02 10.96 6.57
C PHE A 30 -14.78 10.72 7.87
N TRP A 31 -14.20 11.13 8.99
CA TRP A 31 -14.66 10.77 10.34
C TRP A 31 -15.27 11.95 11.04
N ASN A 32 -16.47 11.74 11.59
CA ASN A 32 -17.17 12.68 12.47
C ASN A 32 -16.41 12.85 13.80
N ASP A 33 -16.84 13.80 14.63
CA ASP A 33 -16.20 14.08 15.93
C ASP A 33 -16.32 12.91 16.93
N ASP A 34 -17.33 12.06 16.76
CA ASP A 34 -17.54 10.83 17.53
C ASP A 34 -16.86 9.59 16.96
N ASP A 35 -15.98 9.79 15.96
CA ASP A 35 -15.27 8.74 15.23
C ASP A 35 -16.19 7.74 14.49
N THR A 36 -17.40 8.14 14.13
CA THR A 36 -18.24 7.46 13.13
C THR A 36 -17.84 7.91 11.72
N LEU A 37 -17.98 7.03 10.74
CA LEU A 37 -17.74 7.37 9.34
C LEU A 37 -18.86 8.28 8.82
N ASP A 38 -18.52 9.25 7.97
CA ASP A 38 -19.50 10.05 7.23
C ASP A 38 -20.40 9.13 6.40
N GLU A 39 -21.73 9.27 6.55
CA GLU A 39 -22.70 8.34 5.96
C GLU A 39 -22.69 8.36 4.43
N GLU A 40 -22.51 9.54 3.83
CA GLU A 40 -22.43 9.64 2.37
C GLU A 40 -21.21 8.89 1.82
N ILE A 41 -20.06 8.99 2.51
CA ILE A 41 -18.85 8.25 2.16
C ILE A 41 -19.07 6.75 2.36
N ARG A 42 -19.70 6.35 3.47
CA ARG A 42 -20.01 4.95 3.75
C ARG A 42 -20.83 4.31 2.62
N GLU A 43 -21.92 4.97 2.21
CA GLU A 43 -22.77 4.51 1.11
C GLU A 43 -22.04 4.44 -0.23
N GLN A 44 -21.13 5.40 -0.51
CA GLN A 44 -20.33 5.37 -1.73
C GLN A 44 -19.37 4.19 -1.73
N LEU A 45 -18.68 3.92 -0.61
CA LEU A 45 -17.74 2.80 -0.50
C LEU A 45 -18.44 1.44 -0.59
N ILE A 46 -19.63 1.30 0.02
CA ILE A 46 -20.44 0.07 -0.10
C ILE A 46 -20.74 -0.20 -1.58
N ARG A 47 -21.28 0.79 -2.30
CA ARG A 47 -21.60 0.63 -3.72
C ARG A 47 -20.39 0.24 -4.56
N ILE A 48 -19.24 0.86 -4.33
CA ILE A 48 -18.00 0.52 -5.06
C ILE A 48 -17.61 -0.93 -4.79
N GLY A 49 -17.71 -1.39 -3.54
CA GLY A 49 -17.39 -2.78 -3.18
C GLY A 49 -18.37 -3.79 -3.80
N GLU A 50 -19.67 -3.47 -3.77
CA GLU A 50 -20.72 -4.30 -4.38
C GLU A 50 -20.57 -4.38 -5.90
N ASP A 51 -20.38 -3.23 -6.58
CA ASP A 51 -20.17 -3.18 -8.04
C ASP A 51 -18.93 -4.00 -8.47
N PHE A 52 -17.84 -3.91 -7.70
CA PHE A 52 -16.66 -4.73 -7.97
C PHE A 52 -16.97 -6.21 -7.81
N TYR A 53 -17.62 -6.60 -6.71
CA TYR A 53 -17.92 -8.00 -6.41
C TYR A 53 -18.89 -8.62 -7.43
N GLU A 54 -19.93 -7.88 -7.81
CA GLU A 54 -20.86 -8.30 -8.87
C GLU A 54 -20.12 -8.57 -10.19
N GLY A 55 -19.12 -7.73 -10.51
CA GLY A 55 -18.29 -7.89 -11.71
C GLY A 55 -17.36 -9.11 -11.70
N LEU A 56 -17.16 -9.76 -10.54
CA LEU A 56 -16.38 -11.01 -10.48
C LEU A 56 -17.16 -12.24 -11.00
N GLU A 57 -18.50 -12.18 -10.99
CA GLU A 57 -19.38 -13.28 -11.41
C GLU A 57 -19.03 -14.62 -10.73
N ILE A 58 -18.68 -14.60 -9.44
CA ILE A 58 -18.33 -15.77 -8.64
C ILE A 58 -19.46 -16.18 -7.70
N GLU A 59 -19.44 -17.45 -7.26
CA GLU A 59 -20.32 -17.93 -6.19
C GLU A 59 -19.83 -17.42 -4.83
N GLY A 60 -20.71 -17.43 -3.83
CA GLY A 60 -20.45 -16.91 -2.48
C GLY A 60 -21.14 -15.58 -2.22
N GLU A 61 -21.03 -15.11 -0.99
CA GLU A 61 -21.64 -13.86 -0.55
C GLU A 61 -20.57 -12.95 0.07
N ILE A 62 -20.81 -11.64 0.01
CA ILE A 62 -20.01 -10.67 0.76
C ILE A 62 -20.33 -10.86 2.25
N VAL A 63 -19.31 -11.21 3.03
CA VAL A 63 -19.41 -11.29 4.51
C VAL A 63 -19.38 -9.90 5.11
N ASP A 64 -18.48 -9.05 4.64
CA ASP A 64 -18.40 -7.64 5.02
C ASP A 64 -17.67 -6.83 3.94
N ILE A 65 -17.84 -5.51 4.00
CA ILE A 65 -16.99 -4.55 3.27
C ILE A 65 -16.31 -3.71 4.34
N ALA A 66 -14.99 -3.81 4.42
CA ALA A 66 -14.21 -3.17 5.46
C ALA A 66 -13.39 -1.99 4.92
N PHE A 67 -13.49 -0.86 5.59
CA PHE A 67 -12.59 0.27 5.39
C PHE A 67 -11.40 0.12 6.35
N CYS A 68 -10.20 0.09 5.79
CA CYS A 68 -8.96 -0.21 6.51
C CYS A 68 -7.88 0.84 6.23
N GLY A 69 -6.66 0.51 6.59
CA GLY A 69 -5.47 1.27 6.23
C GLY A 69 -5.25 2.53 7.05
N SER A 70 -4.42 3.42 6.50
CA SER A 70 -3.97 4.59 7.25
C SER A 70 -5.06 5.63 7.49
N LEU A 71 -6.10 5.71 6.64
CA LEU A 71 -7.24 6.61 6.85
C LEU A 71 -8.16 6.15 7.99
N CYS A 72 -8.10 4.86 8.37
CA CYS A 72 -8.73 4.30 9.57
C CYS A 72 -7.81 4.33 10.79
N ASN A 73 -6.74 5.13 10.77
CA ASN A 73 -5.74 5.21 11.82
C ASN A 73 -5.21 6.64 11.96
N TYR A 74 -4.33 6.87 12.94
CA TYR A 74 -3.72 8.18 13.20
C TYR A 74 -2.47 8.47 12.35
N ASN A 75 -2.02 7.53 11.51
CA ASN A 75 -0.88 7.69 10.60
C ASN A 75 -1.27 8.11 9.17
N TRP A 76 -2.48 8.65 9.01
CA TRP A 76 -2.95 9.17 7.73
C TRP A 76 -2.14 10.41 7.28
N SER A 77 -2.09 10.60 5.96
CA SER A 77 -1.44 11.75 5.33
C SER A 77 -2.05 12.03 3.96
N GLU A 78 -1.55 13.05 3.29
CA GLU A 78 -1.88 13.35 1.89
C GLU A 78 -1.49 12.26 0.89
N TYR A 79 -0.68 11.30 1.32
CA TYR A 79 -0.26 10.13 0.52
C TYR A 79 -1.07 8.86 0.85
N SER A 80 -2.11 8.97 1.66
CA SER A 80 -2.96 7.84 2.00
C SER A 80 -3.90 7.51 0.86
N ASP A 81 -4.23 6.23 0.78
CA ASP A 81 -5.24 5.67 -0.11
C ASP A 81 -6.44 5.24 0.75
N ILE A 82 -7.61 5.05 0.15
CA ILE A 82 -8.78 4.41 0.78
C ILE A 82 -8.63 2.91 0.53
N ASP A 83 -8.21 2.18 1.54
CA ASP A 83 -8.08 0.72 1.46
C ASP A 83 -9.46 0.07 1.69
N LEU A 84 -10.14 -0.34 0.62
CA LEU A 84 -11.46 -0.96 0.63
C LEU A 84 -11.33 -2.47 0.47
N HIS A 85 -11.60 -3.23 1.53
CA HIS A 85 -11.50 -4.68 1.55
C HIS A 85 -12.89 -5.32 1.44
N ILE A 86 -13.12 -6.10 0.40
CA ILE A 86 -14.29 -6.96 0.27
C ILE A 86 -13.95 -8.29 0.96
N ILE A 87 -14.70 -8.62 2.00
CA ILE A 87 -14.47 -9.80 2.82
C ILE A 87 -15.44 -10.88 2.37
N ILE A 88 -14.90 -12.03 1.99
CA ILE A 88 -15.64 -13.20 1.56
C ILE A 88 -15.06 -14.46 2.22
N ASN A 89 -15.81 -15.55 2.18
CA ASN A 89 -15.27 -16.86 2.53
C ASN A 89 -14.76 -17.54 1.24
N PHE A 90 -13.45 -17.76 1.14
CA PHE A 90 -12.85 -18.37 -0.05
C PHE A 90 -13.33 -19.80 -0.30
N ASP A 91 -13.68 -20.54 0.77
CA ASP A 91 -14.22 -21.90 0.67
C ASP A 91 -15.59 -21.97 -0.02
N ASP A 92 -16.39 -20.89 0.04
CA ASP A 92 -17.68 -20.80 -0.64
C ASP A 92 -17.51 -20.57 -2.14
N VAL A 93 -16.37 -19.99 -2.56
CA VAL A 93 -16.02 -19.81 -3.98
C VAL A 93 -15.39 -21.07 -4.55
N ASN A 94 -14.33 -21.59 -3.91
CA ASN A 94 -13.67 -22.83 -4.32
C ASN A 94 -12.84 -23.42 -3.17
N LYS A 95 -12.79 -24.76 -3.08
CA LYS A 95 -11.98 -25.47 -2.09
C LYS A 95 -10.46 -25.30 -2.29
N ASP A 96 -10.03 -24.93 -3.48
CA ASP A 96 -8.65 -24.51 -3.76
C ASP A 96 -8.52 -23.00 -3.46
N GLN A 97 -8.33 -22.67 -2.17
CA GLN A 97 -8.21 -21.28 -1.69
C GLN A 97 -7.04 -20.55 -2.35
N GLU A 98 -5.93 -21.24 -2.67
CA GLU A 98 -4.79 -20.60 -3.39
C GLU A 98 -5.21 -20.16 -4.81
N LEU A 99 -6.09 -20.91 -5.46
CA LEU A 99 -6.67 -20.53 -6.75
C LEU A 99 -7.56 -19.29 -6.61
N VAL A 100 -8.42 -19.26 -5.58
CA VAL A 100 -9.30 -18.11 -5.30
C VAL A 100 -8.45 -16.87 -5.03
N GLU A 101 -7.44 -16.96 -4.16
CA GLU A 101 -6.54 -15.85 -3.85
C GLU A 101 -5.89 -15.26 -5.11
N LYS A 102 -5.34 -16.13 -5.98
CA LYS A 102 -4.75 -15.68 -7.25
C LYS A 102 -5.77 -15.03 -8.17
N MET A 103 -6.96 -15.58 -8.26
CA MET A 103 -8.04 -15.06 -9.12
C MET A 103 -8.44 -13.65 -8.66
N VAL A 104 -8.75 -13.48 -7.37
CA VAL A 104 -9.17 -12.16 -6.83
C VAL A 104 -8.02 -11.15 -6.86
N ASP A 105 -6.77 -11.59 -6.70
CA ASP A 105 -5.59 -10.75 -6.85
C ASP A 105 -5.42 -10.21 -8.28
N TYR A 106 -5.72 -11.01 -9.30
CA TYR A 106 -5.73 -10.54 -10.68
C TYR A 106 -6.91 -9.61 -10.96
N ALA A 107 -8.10 -9.95 -10.47
CA ALA A 107 -9.29 -9.13 -10.67
C ALA A 107 -9.13 -7.74 -10.05
N LYS A 108 -8.70 -7.65 -8.79
CA LYS A 108 -8.45 -6.36 -8.13
C LYS A 108 -7.38 -5.53 -8.85
N LYS A 109 -6.32 -6.18 -9.38
CA LYS A 109 -5.28 -5.48 -10.13
C LYS A 109 -5.84 -4.86 -11.40
N VAL A 110 -6.64 -5.61 -12.16
CA VAL A 110 -7.29 -5.11 -13.37
C VAL A 110 -8.24 -3.96 -13.04
N TRP A 111 -9.06 -4.12 -12.00
CA TRP A 111 -9.98 -3.07 -11.56
C TRP A 111 -9.24 -1.78 -11.18
N ASN A 112 -8.24 -1.87 -10.30
CA ASN A 112 -7.46 -0.72 -9.84
C ASN A 112 -6.65 -0.04 -10.98
N GLU A 113 -6.29 -0.79 -12.05
CA GLU A 113 -5.65 -0.22 -13.25
C GLU A 113 -6.67 0.46 -14.20
N GLN A 114 -7.93 0.02 -14.22
CA GLN A 114 -8.97 0.53 -15.10
C GLN A 114 -9.75 1.71 -14.51
N HIS A 115 -9.80 1.83 -13.19
CA HIS A 115 -10.56 2.85 -12.48
C HIS A 115 -9.65 3.82 -11.74
N ASN A 116 -10.02 5.08 -11.75
CA ASN A 116 -9.38 6.15 -10.99
C ASN A 116 -10.44 6.84 -10.14
N ILE A 117 -10.91 6.14 -9.12
CA ILE A 117 -11.98 6.61 -8.23
C ILE A 117 -11.35 7.37 -7.08
N GLN A 118 -11.84 8.60 -6.85
CA GLN A 118 -11.39 9.43 -5.74
C GLN A 118 -12.56 9.91 -4.90
N ILE A 119 -12.41 9.77 -3.57
CA ILE A 119 -13.36 10.32 -2.59
C ILE A 119 -12.59 11.31 -1.70
N LYS A 120 -13.09 12.54 -1.60
CA LYS A 120 -12.46 13.65 -0.84
C LYS A 120 -10.97 13.89 -1.21
N GLY A 121 -10.54 13.48 -2.43
CA GLY A 121 -9.18 13.65 -2.93
C GLY A 121 -8.22 12.51 -2.57
N PHE A 122 -8.73 11.36 -2.16
CA PHE A 122 -7.97 10.13 -1.90
C PHE A 122 -8.41 9.04 -2.88
N ASP A 123 -7.43 8.32 -3.45
CA ASP A 123 -7.68 7.23 -4.37
C ASP A 123 -8.28 6.03 -3.64
N VAL A 124 -9.23 5.32 -4.27
CA VAL A 124 -9.81 4.09 -3.74
C VAL A 124 -9.05 2.91 -4.32
N GLU A 125 -8.44 2.10 -3.44
CA GLU A 125 -7.82 0.83 -3.77
C GLU A 125 -8.67 -0.32 -3.21
N ILE A 126 -9.11 -1.22 -4.12
CA ILE A 126 -9.89 -2.40 -3.73
C ILE A 126 -8.96 -3.57 -3.45
N ALA A 127 -9.29 -4.34 -2.42
CA ALA A 127 -8.73 -5.64 -2.12
C ALA A 127 -9.85 -6.64 -1.81
N VAL A 128 -9.63 -7.93 -2.09
CA VAL A 128 -10.48 -9.02 -1.60
C VAL A 128 -9.69 -9.81 -0.58
N GLN A 129 -10.32 -10.18 0.51
CA GLN A 129 -9.66 -10.89 1.60
C GLN A 129 -10.57 -11.98 2.15
N ASP A 130 -9.97 -13.13 2.48
CA ASP A 130 -10.68 -14.17 3.20
C ASP A 130 -11.03 -13.71 4.62
N GLU A 131 -12.19 -14.15 5.11
CA GLU A 131 -12.69 -13.78 6.44
C GLU A 131 -11.71 -14.19 7.55
N ASP A 132 -11.13 -15.38 7.46
CA ASP A 132 -10.21 -15.89 8.48
C ASP A 132 -8.86 -15.15 8.42
N ASP A 133 -8.38 -14.78 7.22
CA ASP A 133 -7.19 -13.93 7.06
C ASP A 133 -7.39 -12.53 7.66
N LEU A 134 -8.59 -11.97 7.55
CA LEU A 134 -8.90 -10.70 8.23
C LEU A 134 -8.82 -10.85 9.74
N LYS A 135 -9.44 -11.89 10.32
CA LYS A 135 -9.40 -12.18 11.76
C LYS A 135 -7.97 -12.38 12.26
N ASP A 136 -7.15 -13.12 11.51
CA ASP A 136 -5.74 -13.35 11.80
C ASP A 136 -4.89 -12.07 11.70
N SER A 137 -5.20 -11.21 10.74
CA SER A 137 -4.52 -9.92 10.58
C SER A 137 -4.85 -8.95 11.71
N ILE A 138 -6.07 -8.98 12.21
CA ILE A 138 -6.51 -8.17 13.36
C ILE A 138 -5.87 -8.67 14.66
N SER A 139 -5.97 -9.98 14.93
CA SER A 139 -5.44 -10.61 16.16
C SER A 139 -3.92 -10.56 16.22
N GLY A 140 -3.25 -10.73 15.10
CA GLY A 140 -1.80 -10.63 14.94
C GLY A 140 -1.24 -9.19 14.95
N GLY A 141 -2.10 -8.17 15.11
CA GLY A 141 -1.67 -6.77 15.18
C GLY A 141 -1.17 -6.18 13.86
N ARG A 142 -1.39 -6.87 12.74
CA ARG A 142 -0.95 -6.42 11.40
C ARG A 142 -1.80 -5.28 10.85
N MET A 143 -3.05 -5.12 11.33
CA MET A 143 -3.96 -4.04 10.96
C MET A 143 -4.15 -3.08 12.14
N GLY A 144 -4.19 -1.79 11.84
CA GLY A 144 -4.49 -0.73 12.81
C GLY A 144 -6.00 -0.62 13.06
N GLY A 145 -6.66 0.39 12.50
CA GLY A 145 -8.12 0.50 12.51
C GLY A 145 -8.76 -0.32 11.38
N VAL A 146 -9.91 -0.93 11.68
CA VAL A 146 -10.77 -1.64 10.71
C VAL A 146 -12.22 -1.29 11.02
N TYR A 147 -12.92 -0.74 10.05
CA TYR A 147 -14.32 -0.32 10.16
C TYR A 147 -15.19 -1.13 9.22
N SER A 148 -16.23 -1.78 9.74
CA SER A 148 -17.24 -2.47 8.93
C SER A 148 -18.18 -1.44 8.30
N LEU A 149 -18.25 -1.43 6.98
CA LEU A 149 -19.19 -0.56 6.28
C LEU A 149 -20.61 -1.11 6.33
N LEU A 150 -20.78 -2.44 6.37
CA LEU A 150 -22.12 -3.04 6.44
C LEU A 150 -22.77 -2.82 7.80
N SER A 151 -22.04 -3.04 8.90
CA SER A 151 -22.58 -2.80 10.24
C SER A 151 -22.58 -1.32 10.66
N GLY A 152 -21.72 -0.49 10.05
CA GLY A 152 -21.53 0.90 10.44
C GLY A 152 -20.80 1.05 11.79
N ASP A 153 -19.91 0.10 12.15
CA ASP A 153 -19.19 0.13 13.42
C ASP A 153 -17.73 -0.36 13.27
N TRP A 154 -16.92 -0.07 14.27
CA TRP A 154 -15.54 -0.52 14.33
C TRP A 154 -15.43 -2.01 14.64
N ILE A 155 -14.81 -2.79 13.75
CA ILE A 155 -14.33 -4.14 14.06
C ILE A 155 -13.12 -4.02 14.98
N LYS A 156 -12.23 -3.08 14.69
CA LYS A 156 -11.08 -2.75 15.53
C LYS A 156 -10.87 -1.23 15.51
N LYS A 157 -11.01 -0.58 16.67
CA LYS A 157 -10.66 0.84 16.80
C LYS A 157 -9.15 1.03 16.73
N PRO A 158 -8.65 2.09 16.06
CA PRO A 158 -7.25 2.41 16.08
C PRO A 158 -6.78 2.84 17.46
N SER A 159 -5.57 2.46 17.85
CA SER A 159 -4.91 2.94 19.06
C SER A 159 -3.96 4.09 18.72
N LYS A 160 -3.85 5.06 19.65
CA LYS A 160 -2.79 6.06 19.61
C LYS A 160 -1.57 5.48 20.30
N ASP A 161 -0.66 4.95 19.52
CA ASP A 161 0.63 4.51 20.05
C ASP A 161 1.59 5.70 20.15
N ASP A 162 2.48 5.68 21.14
CA ASP A 162 3.60 6.62 21.20
C ASP A 162 4.65 6.22 20.16
N PHE A 163 4.48 6.72 18.95
CA PHE A 163 5.40 6.46 17.86
C PHE A 163 6.04 7.75 17.36
N THR A 164 7.37 7.71 17.27
CA THR A 164 8.17 8.77 16.63
C THR A 164 9.12 8.11 15.61
N PRO A 165 9.07 8.51 14.33
CA PRO A 165 9.95 7.95 13.32
C PRO A 165 11.41 8.31 13.57
N ASP A 166 12.33 7.34 13.50
CA ASP A 166 13.77 7.60 13.45
C ASP A 166 14.15 8.13 12.06
N GLU A 167 14.02 9.45 11.89
CA GLU A 167 14.27 10.11 10.60
C GLU A 167 15.68 9.86 10.09
N ASP A 168 16.70 9.88 10.96
CA ASP A 168 18.10 9.73 10.55
C ASP A 168 18.35 8.32 10.00
N LEU A 169 17.83 7.32 10.66
CA LEU A 169 17.93 5.93 10.20
C LEU A 169 17.18 5.70 8.90
N ILE A 170 15.95 6.24 8.78
CA ILE A 170 15.14 6.19 7.56
C ILE A 170 15.91 6.85 6.41
N ARG A 171 16.41 8.08 6.59
CA ARG A 171 17.18 8.82 5.58
C ARG A 171 18.42 8.04 5.14
N LYS A 172 19.19 7.51 6.08
CA LYS A 172 20.43 6.76 5.80
C LYS A 172 20.16 5.50 4.99
N LYS A 173 19.21 4.68 5.44
CA LYS A 173 18.86 3.41 4.75
C LYS A 173 18.22 3.68 3.37
N ALA A 174 17.28 4.62 3.28
CA ALA A 174 16.62 4.99 2.02
C ALA A 174 17.61 5.54 0.99
N THR A 175 18.52 6.44 1.39
CA THR A 175 19.56 6.98 0.51
C THR A 175 20.41 5.88 -0.15
N THR A 176 20.74 4.85 0.61
CA THR A 176 21.53 3.72 0.09
C THR A 176 20.76 2.97 -1.01
N ILE A 177 19.47 2.74 -0.80
CA ILE A 177 18.61 2.06 -1.79
C ILE A 177 18.37 2.97 -3.01
N MET A 178 18.07 4.26 -2.79
CA MET A 178 17.86 5.23 -3.86
C MET A 178 19.07 5.35 -4.79
N LYS A 179 20.29 5.39 -4.22
CA LYS A 179 21.54 5.38 -5.00
C LYS A 179 21.68 4.12 -5.84
N LYS A 180 21.35 2.95 -5.25
CA LYS A 180 21.44 1.68 -5.98
C LYS A 180 20.42 1.61 -7.12
N VAL A 181 19.18 2.04 -6.90
CA VAL A 181 18.15 2.10 -7.96
C VAL A 181 18.55 3.05 -9.09
N LYS A 182 19.13 4.21 -8.74
CA LYS A 182 19.65 5.14 -9.74
C LYS A 182 20.81 4.53 -10.55
N GLY A 183 21.73 3.80 -9.90
CA GLY A 183 22.78 3.07 -10.59
C GLY A 183 22.23 2.08 -11.62
N LEU A 184 21.22 1.30 -11.26
CA LEU A 184 20.55 0.35 -12.18
C LEU A 184 19.85 1.05 -13.35
N GLU A 185 19.28 2.24 -13.14
CA GLU A 185 18.74 3.07 -14.24
C GLU A 185 19.85 3.54 -15.20
N ASP A 186 21.01 3.92 -14.65
CA ASP A 186 22.17 4.35 -15.44
C ASP A 186 22.81 3.15 -16.17
N ASP A 187 22.90 1.96 -15.55
CA ASP A 187 23.35 0.71 -16.16
C ASP A 187 22.45 0.31 -17.34
N PHE A 188 21.13 0.43 -17.20
CA PHE A 188 20.21 0.19 -18.32
C PHE A 188 20.46 1.16 -19.48
N LYS A 189 20.69 2.45 -19.20
CA LYS A 189 20.97 3.48 -20.24
C LYS A 189 22.31 3.26 -20.92
N SER A 190 23.32 2.77 -20.19
CA SER A 190 24.66 2.49 -20.72
C SER A 190 24.74 1.17 -21.50
N GLY A 191 23.70 0.34 -21.46
CA GLY A 191 23.64 -0.90 -22.22
C GLY A 191 24.37 -2.08 -21.56
N VAL A 192 24.37 -2.13 -20.22
CA VAL A 192 24.82 -3.31 -19.46
C VAL A 192 24.07 -4.56 -19.94
N GLU A 193 24.72 -5.71 -19.92
CA GLU A 193 24.14 -6.99 -20.32
C GLU A 193 22.83 -7.27 -19.56
N TYR A 194 21.85 -7.82 -20.32
CA TYR A 194 20.47 -7.98 -19.83
C TYR A 194 20.41 -8.86 -18.57
N ASP A 195 21.09 -10.00 -18.57
CA ASP A 195 21.02 -10.96 -17.47
C ASP A 195 21.61 -10.37 -16.17
N ASP A 196 22.72 -9.65 -16.25
CA ASP A 196 23.35 -8.98 -15.11
C ASP A 196 22.42 -7.90 -14.53
N LEU A 197 21.85 -7.08 -15.40
CA LEU A 197 20.90 -6.02 -14.99
C LEU A 197 19.65 -6.61 -14.33
N MET A 198 19.07 -7.66 -14.92
CA MET A 198 17.86 -8.29 -14.40
C MET A 198 18.11 -8.98 -13.06
N ASP A 199 19.26 -9.60 -12.88
CA ASP A 199 19.65 -10.22 -11.60
C ASP A 199 19.84 -9.17 -10.51
N ASP A 200 20.45 -8.04 -10.81
CA ASP A 200 20.60 -6.97 -9.83
C ASP A 200 19.29 -6.27 -9.51
N LEU A 201 18.40 -6.08 -10.49
CA LEU A 201 17.03 -5.61 -10.25
C LEU A 201 16.24 -6.57 -9.33
N LYS A 202 16.31 -7.88 -9.59
CA LYS A 202 15.69 -8.91 -8.74
C LYS A 202 16.23 -8.88 -7.30
N LYS A 203 17.56 -8.77 -7.12
CA LYS A 203 18.20 -8.69 -5.79
C LYS A 203 17.73 -7.46 -5.02
N VAL A 204 17.70 -6.29 -5.67
CA VAL A 204 17.24 -5.05 -5.03
C VAL A 204 15.77 -5.15 -4.66
N TRP A 205 14.92 -5.62 -5.58
CA TRP A 205 13.49 -5.80 -5.34
C TRP A 205 13.21 -6.78 -4.19
N LYS A 206 13.86 -7.95 -4.22
CA LYS A 206 13.75 -8.96 -3.16
C LYS A 206 14.13 -8.39 -1.79
N LYS A 207 15.20 -7.58 -1.73
CA LYS A 207 15.65 -6.94 -0.48
C LYS A 207 14.63 -5.93 0.04
N ILE A 208 14.04 -5.12 -0.85
CA ILE A 208 13.04 -4.11 -0.47
C ILE A 208 11.75 -4.81 -0.01
N LYS A 209 11.22 -5.73 -0.82
CA LYS A 209 9.97 -6.45 -0.54
C LYS A 209 10.10 -7.31 0.71
N GLY A 210 11.11 -8.18 0.77
CA GLY A 210 11.32 -9.06 1.93
C GLY A 210 11.64 -8.30 3.22
N GLY A 211 12.35 -7.18 3.12
CA GLY A 211 12.55 -6.29 4.27
C GLY A 211 11.23 -5.73 4.81
N ARG A 212 10.34 -5.25 3.91
CA ARG A 212 9.01 -4.78 4.30
C ARG A 212 8.16 -5.87 4.95
N GLU A 213 8.10 -7.06 4.34
CA GLU A 213 7.34 -8.20 4.86
C GLU A 213 7.82 -8.56 6.27
N SER A 214 9.11 -8.78 6.46
CA SER A 214 9.69 -9.08 7.78
C SER A 214 9.51 -7.94 8.80
N GLY A 215 9.54 -6.70 8.36
CA GLY A 215 9.28 -5.55 9.22
C GLY A 215 7.82 -5.51 9.69
N LEU A 216 6.88 -5.73 8.77
CA LEU A 216 5.44 -5.79 9.09
C LEU A 216 5.10 -6.92 10.07
N GLU A 217 5.72 -8.10 9.89
CA GLU A 217 5.54 -9.23 10.79
C GLU A 217 6.09 -8.97 12.21
N ARG A 218 7.22 -8.28 12.30
CA ARG A 218 7.93 -8.07 13.58
C ARG A 218 7.43 -6.88 14.39
N GLU A 219 7.19 -5.74 13.71
CA GLU A 219 6.94 -4.43 14.32
C GLU A 219 5.71 -3.71 13.73
N GLY A 220 4.98 -4.39 12.82
CA GLY A 220 3.80 -3.82 12.19
C GLY A 220 4.12 -2.65 11.24
N GLU A 221 3.12 -1.80 11.03
CA GLU A 221 3.18 -0.74 10.03
C GLU A 221 4.20 0.38 10.32
N TYR A 222 4.65 0.50 11.57
CA TYR A 222 5.65 1.47 11.99
C TYR A 222 7.09 0.96 11.90
N SER A 223 7.31 -0.27 11.41
CA SER A 223 8.66 -0.79 11.19
C SER A 223 9.47 0.10 10.24
N ILE A 224 10.76 0.24 10.54
CA ILE A 224 11.69 1.05 9.73
C ILE A 224 11.66 0.61 8.25
N GLU A 225 11.60 -0.69 8.00
CA GLU A 225 11.56 -1.27 6.67
C GLU A 225 10.29 -0.86 5.90
N ASN A 226 9.13 -0.85 6.56
CA ASN A 226 7.88 -0.40 5.95
C ASN A 226 7.90 1.13 5.69
N LEU A 227 8.43 1.93 6.61
CA LEU A 227 8.56 3.37 6.42
C LEU A 227 9.52 3.72 5.28
N ILE A 228 10.63 2.97 5.14
CA ILE A 228 11.53 3.09 3.99
C ILE A 228 10.81 2.72 2.70
N PHE A 229 10.03 1.63 2.67
CA PHE A 229 9.24 1.26 1.50
C PHE A 229 8.26 2.37 1.12
N LYS A 230 7.50 2.90 2.09
CA LYS A 230 6.59 4.04 1.88
C LYS A 230 7.34 5.26 1.31
N LEU A 231 8.51 5.59 1.84
CA LEU A 231 9.33 6.70 1.36
C LEU A 231 9.82 6.48 -0.09
N LEU A 232 10.29 5.28 -0.41
CA LEU A 232 10.72 4.91 -1.76
C LEU A 232 9.56 4.96 -2.76
N ARG A 233 8.35 4.48 -2.37
CA ARG A 233 7.12 4.54 -3.18
C ARG A 233 6.76 6.00 -3.49
N ARG A 234 6.68 6.86 -2.48
CA ARG A 234 6.33 8.28 -2.60
C ARG A 234 7.31 9.09 -3.46
N ASN A 235 8.55 8.67 -3.51
CA ASN A 235 9.59 9.27 -4.37
C ASN A 235 9.71 8.59 -5.74
N GLY A 236 8.82 7.65 -6.10
CA GLY A 236 8.80 6.98 -7.39
C GLY A 236 9.93 5.96 -7.62
N TYR A 237 10.70 5.59 -6.58
CA TYR A 237 11.80 4.62 -6.76
C TYR A 237 11.29 3.20 -6.96
N ILE A 238 10.15 2.83 -6.39
CA ILE A 238 9.50 1.54 -6.64
C ILE A 238 9.07 1.46 -8.10
N GLN A 239 8.41 2.51 -8.61
CA GLN A 239 8.01 2.59 -10.01
C GLN A 239 9.22 2.54 -10.96
N LYS A 240 10.32 3.21 -10.64
CA LYS A 240 11.56 3.15 -11.43
C LYS A 240 12.11 1.74 -11.58
N ILE A 241 12.11 0.93 -10.50
CA ILE A 241 12.53 -0.47 -10.57
C ILE A 241 11.66 -1.24 -11.56
N MET A 242 10.33 -1.08 -11.47
CA MET A 242 9.38 -1.76 -12.35
C MET A 242 9.53 -1.31 -13.81
N ASP A 243 9.71 -0.02 -14.05
CA ASP A 243 9.89 0.54 -15.39
C ASP A 243 11.20 0.09 -16.04
N VAL A 244 12.31 0.09 -15.30
CA VAL A 244 13.60 -0.39 -15.82
C VAL A 244 13.49 -1.88 -16.16
N ARG A 245 12.88 -2.68 -15.29
CA ARG A 245 12.66 -4.12 -15.50
C ARG A 245 11.84 -4.37 -16.76
N ARG A 246 10.71 -3.68 -16.91
CA ARG A 246 9.84 -3.79 -18.10
C ARG A 246 10.57 -3.39 -19.37
N LYS A 247 11.18 -2.20 -19.37
CA LYS A 247 11.91 -1.68 -20.54
C LYS A 247 13.09 -2.57 -20.93
N ALA A 248 13.82 -3.13 -19.96
CA ALA A 248 14.91 -4.06 -20.23
C ALA A 248 14.38 -5.35 -20.88
N TYR A 249 13.29 -5.91 -20.35
CA TYR A 249 12.62 -7.07 -20.93
C TYR A 249 12.15 -6.79 -22.36
N ASP A 250 11.41 -5.71 -22.58
CA ASP A 250 10.90 -5.35 -23.91
C ASP A 250 12.01 -5.13 -24.94
N LYS A 251 13.18 -4.62 -24.49
CA LYS A 251 14.34 -4.38 -25.36
C LYS A 251 14.95 -5.70 -25.88
N GLN A 252 14.83 -6.78 -25.11
CA GLN A 252 15.39 -8.08 -25.47
C GLN A 252 14.69 -8.70 -26.70
N PHE A 253 13.45 -8.28 -26.99
CA PHE A 253 12.63 -8.80 -28.08
C PHE A 253 12.40 -7.81 -29.23
N LYS A 254 13.15 -6.72 -29.26
CA LYS A 254 13.18 -5.73 -30.35
C LYS A 254 14.43 -5.86 -31.18
#